data_e711e673fb08734d9817b89390f80921
#
_entry.id   e711e673fb08734d9817b89390f80921
#
_cell.length_a   1.000
_cell.length_b   1.000
_cell.length_c   1.000
_cell.angle_alpha   90.00
_cell.angle_beta   90.00
_cell.angle_gamma   90.00
#
_symmetry.space_group_name_H-M   'P 1'
#
loop_
_entity.id
_entity.type
_entity.pdbx_description
1 polymer ?
#
loop_
_entity_poly.entity_id
_entity_poly.type
_entity_poly.pdbx_seq_one_letter_code
_entity_poly.pdbx_strand_id
1 'polypeptide(L)'
;INKRLFLPIKQLLVDSAQGLCFNGPEAERIRDEILELTMMQGFQTATKFLNILNYMATASRRRLVSNFSESEVSLITSNSRRISKACKYIEENLSKKITLSEVAELVNMSGSAFSHFFKKKTGISFITYVNNLRVARACELLIDTSLSASEICYDCGFNNKSNFIRIFTQRKNMTPIEYRNHMAHLY
;
A
#
# COMPACT_ATOMS: atom_id res chain seq x y z
N ILE A 1 -15.52 -29.81 -4.18
CA ILE A 1 -14.97 -28.57 -4.79
C ILE A 1 -13.95 -29.01 -5.81
N ASN A 2 -14.13 -28.59 -7.06
CA ASN A 2 -13.31 -29.04 -8.20
C ASN A 2 -11.85 -28.55 -8.00
N LYS A 3 -10.94 -29.47 -7.65
CA LYS A 3 -9.50 -29.19 -7.42
C LYS A 3 -8.81 -28.49 -8.60
N ARG A 4 -9.42 -28.54 -9.82
CA ARG A 4 -8.88 -27.91 -11.03
C ARG A 4 -9.11 -26.39 -11.09
N LEU A 5 -10.10 -25.85 -10.36
CA LEU A 5 -10.45 -24.43 -10.39
C LEU A 5 -9.28 -23.50 -9.98
N PHE A 6 -8.50 -23.92 -8.98
CA PHE A 6 -7.38 -23.14 -8.44
C PHE A 6 -6.00 -23.54 -9.01
N LEU A 7 -5.97 -24.40 -10.01
CA LEU A 7 -4.70 -24.87 -10.58
C LEU A 7 -3.84 -23.73 -11.14
N PRO A 8 -4.39 -22.74 -11.89
CA PRO A 8 -3.60 -21.61 -12.37
C PRO A 8 -3.02 -20.75 -11.24
N ILE A 9 -3.82 -20.50 -10.18
CA ILE A 9 -3.36 -19.73 -9.02
C ILE A 9 -2.27 -20.51 -8.26
N LYS A 10 -2.42 -21.81 -8.10
CA LYS A 10 -1.39 -22.65 -7.49
C LYS A 10 -0.07 -22.58 -8.27
N GLN A 11 -0.13 -22.65 -9.60
CA GLN A 11 1.07 -22.52 -10.44
C GLN A 11 1.68 -21.12 -10.30
N LEU A 12 0.86 -20.05 -10.29
CA LEU A 12 1.34 -18.68 -10.04
C LEU A 12 2.12 -18.59 -8.72
N LEU A 13 1.63 -19.21 -7.63
CA LEU A 13 2.30 -19.19 -6.34
C LEU A 13 3.62 -19.97 -6.35
N VAL A 14 3.69 -21.09 -7.08
CA VAL A 14 4.94 -21.83 -7.28
C VAL A 14 5.95 -20.99 -8.06
N ASP A 15 5.53 -20.38 -9.18
CA ASP A 15 6.38 -19.55 -10.02
C ASP A 15 6.85 -18.28 -9.27
N SER A 16 6.05 -17.76 -8.35
CA SER A 16 6.38 -16.57 -7.55
C SER A 16 7.59 -16.78 -6.64
N ALA A 17 7.90 -18.02 -6.27
CA ALA A 17 9.10 -18.34 -5.50
C ALA A 17 10.40 -17.99 -6.25
N GLN A 18 10.36 -17.97 -7.59
CA GLN A 18 11.46 -17.55 -8.46
C GLN A 18 11.38 -16.07 -8.84
N GLY A 19 10.37 -15.35 -8.33
CA GLY A 19 10.05 -13.98 -8.69
C GLY A 19 9.29 -13.90 -10.02
N LEU A 20 8.18 -13.17 -10.01
CA LEU A 20 7.37 -12.89 -11.21
C LEU A 20 7.44 -11.41 -11.53
N CYS A 21 7.59 -11.09 -12.79
CA CYS A 21 7.52 -9.72 -13.30
C CYS A 21 6.42 -9.62 -14.35
N PHE A 22 5.57 -8.61 -14.19
CA PHE A 22 4.55 -8.24 -15.15
C PHE A 22 4.96 -6.93 -15.81
N ASN A 23 4.77 -6.81 -17.12
CA ASN A 23 5.18 -5.65 -17.89
C ASN A 23 4.02 -5.11 -18.74
N GLY A 24 4.13 -3.83 -19.12
CA GLY A 24 3.16 -3.19 -20.02
C GLY A 24 1.77 -3.07 -19.41
N PRO A 25 0.72 -3.13 -20.25
CA PRO A 25 -0.67 -2.91 -19.84
C PRO A 25 -1.15 -3.85 -18.72
N GLU A 26 -0.66 -5.10 -18.71
CA GLU A 26 -1.01 -6.06 -17.67
C GLU A 26 -0.50 -5.62 -16.28
N ALA A 27 0.71 -5.06 -16.21
CA ALA A 27 1.27 -4.55 -14.96
C ALA A 27 0.51 -3.32 -14.44
N GLU A 28 0.08 -2.44 -15.35
CA GLU A 28 -0.74 -1.27 -15.01
C GLU A 28 -2.09 -1.70 -14.47
N ARG A 29 -2.78 -2.61 -15.16
CA ARG A 29 -4.05 -3.15 -14.72
C ARG A 29 -3.95 -3.84 -13.35
N ILE A 30 -2.95 -4.70 -13.13
CA ILE A 30 -2.74 -5.37 -11.85
C ILE A 30 -2.53 -4.34 -10.73
N ARG A 31 -1.77 -3.28 -10.99
CA ARG A 31 -1.56 -2.19 -10.03
C ARG A 31 -2.86 -1.50 -9.66
N ASP A 32 -3.65 -1.12 -10.67
CA ASP A 32 -4.91 -0.40 -10.48
C ASP A 32 -5.90 -1.25 -9.69
N GLU A 33 -6.01 -2.55 -10.01
CA GLU A 33 -6.87 -3.48 -9.28
C GLU A 33 -6.41 -3.72 -7.83
N ILE A 34 -5.09 -3.75 -7.58
CA ILE A 34 -4.56 -3.82 -6.20
C ILE A 34 -4.85 -2.53 -5.42
N LEU A 35 -4.74 -1.36 -6.07
CA LEU A 35 -5.08 -0.09 -5.43
C LEU A 35 -6.58 -0.01 -5.09
N GLU A 36 -7.45 -0.46 -5.98
CA GLU A 36 -8.88 -0.55 -5.72
C GLU A 36 -9.17 -1.49 -4.54
N LEU A 37 -8.47 -2.63 -4.46
CA LEU A 37 -8.59 -3.59 -3.36
C LEU A 37 -8.35 -2.94 -1.98
N THR A 38 -7.41 -1.99 -1.89
CA THR A 38 -7.12 -1.29 -0.62
C THR A 38 -8.26 -0.39 -0.13
N MET A 39 -9.20 -0.05 -1.00
CA MET A 39 -10.36 0.77 -0.67
C MET A 39 -11.61 -0.06 -0.36
N MET A 40 -11.56 -1.38 -0.56
CA MET A 40 -12.69 -2.29 -0.36
C MET A 40 -12.70 -2.87 1.05
N GLN A 41 -13.90 -3.29 1.50
CA GLN A 41 -14.09 -3.96 2.80
C GLN A 41 -15.05 -5.13 2.67
N GLY A 42 -14.97 -6.06 3.63
CA GLY A 42 -15.86 -7.20 3.70
C GLY A 42 -15.58 -8.30 2.66
N PHE A 43 -16.57 -9.14 2.39
CA PHE A 43 -16.43 -10.33 1.55
C PHE A 43 -16.03 -10.00 0.09
N GLN A 44 -16.43 -8.84 -0.40
CA GLN A 44 -16.06 -8.39 -1.76
C GLN A 44 -14.54 -8.23 -1.93
N THR A 45 -13.82 -7.85 -0.87
CA THR A 45 -12.35 -7.78 -0.87
C THR A 45 -11.72 -9.15 -1.16
N ALA A 46 -12.23 -10.21 -0.55
CA ALA A 46 -11.73 -11.57 -0.79
C ALA A 46 -12.00 -12.02 -2.22
N THR A 47 -13.18 -11.75 -2.74
CA THR A 47 -13.55 -12.08 -4.14
C THR A 47 -12.68 -11.31 -5.13
N LYS A 48 -12.49 -10.02 -4.91
CA LYS A 48 -11.62 -9.16 -5.74
C LYS A 48 -10.17 -9.67 -5.70
N PHE A 49 -9.66 -10.02 -4.53
CA PHE A 49 -8.31 -10.58 -4.39
C PHE A 49 -8.13 -11.88 -5.18
N LEU A 50 -9.09 -12.81 -5.11
CA LEU A 50 -9.03 -14.03 -5.90
C LEU A 50 -9.09 -13.77 -7.41
N ASN A 51 -9.86 -12.78 -7.84
CA ASN A 51 -9.91 -12.36 -9.24
C ASN A 51 -8.57 -11.78 -9.72
N ILE A 52 -7.91 -10.97 -8.90
CA ILE A 52 -6.57 -10.45 -9.19
C ILE A 52 -5.57 -11.60 -9.32
N LEU A 53 -5.57 -12.55 -8.39
CA LEU A 53 -4.69 -13.73 -8.48
C LEU A 53 -4.95 -14.56 -9.74
N ASN A 54 -6.22 -14.77 -10.10
CA ASN A 54 -6.57 -15.48 -11.33
C ASN A 54 -6.11 -14.71 -12.58
N TYR A 55 -6.30 -13.40 -12.60
CA TYR A 55 -5.81 -12.55 -13.70
C TYR A 55 -4.28 -12.64 -13.83
N MET A 56 -3.54 -12.51 -12.72
CA MET A 56 -2.09 -12.67 -12.70
C MET A 56 -1.65 -14.06 -13.18
N ALA A 57 -2.42 -15.11 -12.82
CA ALA A 57 -2.13 -16.49 -13.23
C ALA A 57 -2.30 -16.72 -14.75
N THR A 58 -3.22 -15.99 -15.37
CA THR A 58 -3.57 -16.14 -16.80
C THR A 58 -2.95 -15.05 -17.67
N ALA A 59 -2.27 -14.06 -17.10
CA ALA A 59 -1.63 -12.98 -17.84
C ALA A 59 -0.54 -13.52 -18.78
N SER A 60 -0.60 -13.08 -20.04
CA SER A 60 0.29 -13.55 -21.12
C SER A 60 1.70 -12.97 -21.06
N ARG A 61 1.86 -11.81 -20.44
CA ARG A 61 3.14 -11.07 -20.35
C ARG A 61 3.81 -11.17 -18.99
N ARG A 62 3.66 -12.30 -18.31
CA ARG A 62 4.44 -12.59 -17.10
C ARG A 62 5.80 -13.21 -17.49
N ARG A 63 6.84 -12.83 -16.76
CA ARG A 63 8.18 -13.41 -16.90
C ARG A 63 8.70 -13.83 -15.53
N LEU A 64 9.39 -14.97 -15.46
CA LEU A 64 10.19 -15.34 -14.30
C LEU A 64 11.39 -14.41 -14.19
N VAL A 65 11.73 -13.99 -12.98
CA VAL A 65 12.91 -13.13 -12.76
C VAL A 65 14.20 -13.82 -13.19
N SER A 66 14.25 -15.15 -13.08
CA SER A 66 15.37 -15.96 -13.57
C SER A 66 15.65 -15.85 -15.08
N ASN A 67 14.67 -15.37 -15.87
CA ASN A 67 14.79 -15.17 -17.31
C ASN A 67 15.29 -13.77 -17.70
N PHE A 68 15.61 -12.92 -16.71
CA PHE A 68 16.19 -11.60 -16.94
C PHE A 68 17.71 -11.67 -17.00
N SER A 69 18.32 -10.75 -17.75
CA SER A 69 19.78 -10.57 -17.70
C SER A 69 20.22 -10.11 -16.29
N GLU A 70 21.47 -10.34 -15.94
CA GLU A 70 22.02 -9.91 -14.64
C GLU A 70 21.80 -8.41 -14.38
N SER A 71 21.90 -7.57 -15.42
CA SER A 71 21.65 -6.13 -15.33
C SER A 71 20.18 -5.81 -15.05
N GLU A 72 19.22 -6.49 -15.70
CA GLU A 72 17.78 -6.33 -15.45
C GLU A 72 17.42 -6.80 -14.03
N VAL A 73 17.94 -7.96 -13.60
CA VAL A 73 17.71 -8.46 -12.24
C VAL A 73 18.28 -7.49 -11.20
N SER A 74 19.48 -6.95 -11.44
CA SER A 74 20.10 -5.96 -10.56
C SER A 74 19.25 -4.69 -10.43
N LEU A 75 18.70 -4.18 -11.53
CA LEU A 75 17.82 -3.01 -11.52
C LEU A 75 16.49 -3.28 -10.82
N ILE A 76 15.86 -4.44 -11.06
CA ILE A 76 14.61 -4.84 -10.42
C ILE A 76 14.80 -4.99 -8.91
N THR A 77 15.86 -5.73 -8.50
CA THR A 77 16.17 -5.96 -7.09
C THR A 77 16.56 -4.67 -6.37
N SER A 78 17.39 -3.82 -6.98
CA SER A 78 17.75 -2.52 -6.41
C SER A 78 16.53 -1.63 -6.19
N ASN A 79 15.65 -1.51 -7.19
CA ASN A 79 14.43 -0.74 -7.07
C ASN A 79 13.44 -1.32 -6.04
N SER A 80 13.33 -2.65 -5.97
CA SER A 80 12.50 -3.32 -4.97
C SER A 80 13.04 -3.11 -3.56
N ARG A 81 14.36 -3.17 -3.36
CA ARG A 81 15.00 -2.87 -2.08
C ARG A 81 14.84 -1.42 -1.67
N ARG A 82 14.97 -0.46 -2.60
CA ARG A 82 14.79 0.97 -2.32
C ARG A 82 13.37 1.27 -1.86
N ILE A 83 12.35 0.79 -2.60
CA ILE A 83 10.96 1.05 -2.22
C ILE A 83 10.60 0.37 -0.90
N SER A 84 11.02 -0.88 -0.68
CA SER A 84 10.80 -1.60 0.58
C SER A 84 11.46 -0.86 1.76
N LYS A 85 12.70 -0.39 1.60
CA LYS A 85 13.41 0.38 2.62
C LYS A 85 12.70 1.70 2.95
N ALA A 86 12.19 2.39 1.92
CA ALA A 86 11.43 3.63 2.10
C ALA A 86 10.11 3.38 2.84
N CYS A 87 9.33 2.38 2.44
CA CYS A 87 8.05 2.04 3.08
C CYS A 87 8.26 1.63 4.54
N LYS A 88 9.22 0.75 4.82
CA LYS A 88 9.56 0.32 6.17
C LYS A 88 9.93 1.51 7.07
N TYR A 89 10.79 2.40 6.58
CA TYR A 89 11.17 3.61 7.32
C TYR A 89 9.96 4.50 7.64
N ILE A 90 9.05 4.68 6.67
CA ILE A 90 7.82 5.46 6.86
C ILE A 90 6.96 4.82 7.96
N GLU A 91 6.75 3.50 7.91
CA GLU A 91 5.93 2.76 8.88
C GLU A 91 6.50 2.85 10.30
N GLU A 92 7.82 2.71 10.45
CA GLU A 92 8.52 2.79 11.74
C GLU A 92 8.54 4.20 12.34
N ASN A 93 8.32 5.25 11.54
CA ASN A 93 8.42 6.65 11.97
C ASN A 93 7.12 7.45 11.83
N LEU A 94 5.96 6.79 11.66
CA LEU A 94 4.67 7.44 11.38
C LEU A 94 4.29 8.55 12.37
N SER A 95 4.60 8.37 13.66
CA SER A 95 4.32 9.33 14.73
C SER A 95 5.19 10.58 14.68
N LYS A 96 6.29 10.56 13.90
CA LYS A 96 7.23 11.68 13.79
C LYS A 96 6.98 12.49 12.52
N LYS A 97 7.65 13.63 12.42
CA LYS A 97 7.70 14.40 11.19
C LYS A 97 8.58 13.65 10.19
N ILE A 98 8.00 13.16 9.12
CA ILE A 98 8.71 12.51 8.01
C ILE A 98 8.72 13.45 6.81
N THR A 99 9.88 13.72 6.25
CA THR A 99 10.05 14.56 5.06
C THR A 99 10.42 13.71 3.85
N LEU A 100 10.00 14.17 2.67
CA LEU A 100 10.37 13.53 1.42
C LEU A 100 11.88 13.51 1.21
N SER A 101 12.58 14.59 1.59
CA SER A 101 14.05 14.70 1.45
C SER A 101 14.78 13.66 2.30
N GLU A 102 14.36 13.47 3.53
CA GLU A 102 14.91 12.49 4.46
C GLU A 102 14.79 11.06 3.92
N VAL A 103 13.62 10.69 3.40
CA VAL A 103 13.40 9.35 2.83
C VAL A 103 14.13 9.19 1.49
N ALA A 104 14.24 10.25 0.70
CA ALA A 104 15.02 10.24 -0.54
C ALA A 104 16.51 9.97 -0.27
N GLU A 105 17.07 10.65 0.72
CA GLU A 105 18.46 10.46 1.15
C GLU A 105 18.72 9.03 1.64
N LEU A 106 17.79 8.48 2.43
CA LEU A 106 17.86 7.09 2.92
C LEU A 106 18.03 6.05 1.80
N VAL A 107 17.49 6.34 0.60
CA VAL A 107 17.58 5.45 -0.57
C VAL A 107 18.55 5.96 -1.65
N ASN A 108 19.42 6.94 -1.29
CA ASN A 108 20.42 7.55 -2.17
C ASN A 108 19.78 8.15 -3.44
N MET A 109 18.76 8.98 -3.28
CA MET A 109 18.08 9.67 -4.37
C MET A 109 17.91 11.16 -4.04
N SER A 110 17.85 12.01 -5.06
CA SER A 110 17.38 13.40 -4.87
C SER A 110 15.87 13.40 -4.58
N GLY A 111 15.36 14.44 -3.91
CA GLY A 111 13.93 14.55 -3.58
C GLY A 111 13.01 14.47 -4.80
N SER A 112 13.38 15.12 -5.90
CA SER A 112 12.60 15.07 -7.16
C SER A 112 12.60 13.68 -7.77
N ALA A 113 13.77 13.04 -7.88
CA ALA A 113 13.88 11.68 -8.41
C ALA A 113 13.11 10.68 -7.55
N PHE A 114 13.21 10.80 -6.22
CA PHE A 114 12.46 9.95 -5.29
C PHE A 114 10.95 10.16 -5.41
N SER A 115 10.46 11.38 -5.54
CA SER A 115 9.04 11.67 -5.72
C SER A 115 8.46 10.94 -6.94
N HIS A 116 9.13 11.02 -8.08
CA HIS A 116 8.75 10.30 -9.30
C HIS A 116 8.86 8.79 -9.15
N PHE A 117 9.97 8.32 -8.60
CA PHE A 117 10.21 6.90 -8.33
C PHE A 117 9.12 6.32 -7.41
N PHE A 118 8.84 6.99 -6.29
CA PHE A 118 7.86 6.54 -5.30
C PHE A 118 6.47 6.46 -5.93
N LYS A 119 6.01 7.54 -6.61
CA LYS A 119 4.72 7.54 -7.30
C LYS A 119 4.63 6.46 -8.38
N LYS A 120 5.69 6.23 -9.15
CA LYS A 120 5.73 5.17 -10.17
C LYS A 120 5.63 3.78 -9.55
N LYS A 121 6.20 3.56 -8.36
CA LYS A 121 6.20 2.25 -7.68
C LYS A 121 4.95 1.98 -6.85
N THR A 122 4.38 2.99 -6.20
CA THR A 122 3.23 2.85 -5.30
C THR A 122 1.90 3.28 -5.92
N GLY A 123 1.93 3.94 -7.08
CA GLY A 123 0.74 4.52 -7.72
C GLY A 123 0.28 5.85 -7.13
N ILE A 124 0.72 6.22 -5.93
CA ILE A 124 0.28 7.43 -5.21
C ILE A 124 1.48 8.29 -4.77
N SER A 125 1.22 9.57 -4.45
CA SER A 125 2.29 10.43 -3.96
C SER A 125 2.78 10.02 -2.57
N PHE A 126 4.02 10.36 -2.24
CA PHE A 126 4.60 10.15 -0.91
C PHE A 126 3.72 10.70 0.22
N ILE A 127 3.24 11.93 0.08
CA ILE A 127 2.38 12.57 1.10
C ILE A 127 1.05 11.81 1.23
N THR A 128 0.47 11.38 0.12
CA THR A 128 -0.76 10.58 0.11
C THR A 128 -0.55 9.24 0.83
N TYR A 129 0.57 8.58 0.59
CA TYR A 129 0.93 7.31 1.22
C TYR A 129 1.08 7.46 2.74
N VAL A 130 1.86 8.44 3.20
CA VAL A 130 2.03 8.73 4.64
C VAL A 130 0.69 9.03 5.31
N ASN A 131 -0.14 9.88 4.68
CA ASN A 131 -1.45 10.21 5.22
C ASN A 131 -2.39 9.00 5.30
N ASN A 132 -2.34 8.10 4.31
CA ASN A 132 -3.15 6.87 4.34
C ASN A 132 -2.77 5.97 5.53
N LEU A 133 -1.48 5.78 5.77
CA LEU A 133 -0.99 5.00 6.92
C LEU A 133 -1.38 5.65 8.25
N ARG A 134 -1.25 6.97 8.36
CA ARG A 134 -1.66 7.71 9.56
C ARG A 134 -3.17 7.61 9.84
N VAL A 135 -3.99 7.68 8.79
CA VAL A 135 -5.45 7.49 8.93
C VAL A 135 -5.78 6.05 9.32
N ALA A 136 -5.10 5.06 8.75
CA ALA A 136 -5.29 3.66 9.14
C ALA A 136 -4.98 3.47 10.63
N ARG A 137 -3.83 3.98 11.09
CA ARG A 137 -3.47 3.96 12.51
C ARG A 137 -4.47 4.70 13.40
N ALA A 138 -4.99 5.84 12.95
CA ALA A 138 -6.02 6.57 13.68
C ALA A 138 -7.33 5.76 13.81
N CYS A 139 -7.72 5.01 12.78
CA CYS A 139 -8.89 4.12 12.86
C CYS A 139 -8.72 3.04 13.95
N GLU A 140 -7.54 2.42 14.04
CA GLU A 140 -7.23 1.42 15.08
C GLU A 140 -7.36 2.08 16.47
N LEU A 141 -6.69 3.22 16.69
CA LEU A 141 -6.74 3.91 17.99
C LEU A 141 -8.13 4.42 18.36
N LEU A 142 -8.96 4.81 17.37
CA LEU A 142 -10.34 5.21 17.62
C LEU A 142 -11.22 4.05 18.10
N ILE A 143 -10.93 2.82 17.70
CA ILE A 143 -11.66 1.60 18.07
C ILE A 143 -11.11 1.06 19.40
N ASP A 144 -9.79 0.94 19.51
CA ASP A 144 -9.13 0.17 20.57
C ASP A 144 -8.88 0.99 21.84
N THR A 145 -9.06 2.33 21.81
CA THR A 145 -8.72 3.21 22.92
C THR A 145 -9.79 4.27 23.21
N SER A 146 -9.74 4.81 24.43
CA SER A 146 -10.54 5.97 24.85
C SER A 146 -9.86 7.32 24.58
N LEU A 147 -8.71 7.36 23.88
CA LEU A 147 -8.00 8.59 23.58
C LEU A 147 -8.87 9.57 22.80
N SER A 148 -8.75 10.85 23.13
CA SER A 148 -9.45 11.90 22.38
C SER A 148 -8.95 12.00 20.95
N ALA A 149 -9.76 12.54 20.04
CA ALA A 149 -9.35 12.78 18.67
C ALA A 149 -8.11 13.69 18.55
N SER A 150 -7.87 14.54 19.57
CA SER A 150 -6.68 15.39 19.63
C SER A 150 -5.42 14.59 19.96
N GLU A 151 -5.48 13.69 20.94
CA GLU A 151 -4.37 12.81 21.29
C GLU A 151 -4.03 11.88 20.11
N ILE A 152 -5.04 11.24 19.51
CA ILE A 152 -4.87 10.39 18.33
C ILE A 152 -4.23 11.16 17.15
N CYS A 153 -4.63 12.41 16.94
CA CYS A 153 -4.03 13.27 15.92
C CYS A 153 -2.50 13.34 16.06
N TYR A 154 -2.02 13.62 17.27
CA TYR A 154 -0.58 13.75 17.52
C TYR A 154 0.14 12.40 17.56
N ASP A 155 -0.46 11.37 18.13
CA ASP A 155 0.09 10.00 18.16
C ASP A 155 0.25 9.40 16.75
N CYS A 156 -0.62 9.79 15.83
CA CYS A 156 -0.50 9.41 14.41
C CYS A 156 0.46 10.31 13.63
N GLY A 157 1.09 11.31 14.26
CA GLY A 157 2.09 12.17 13.62
C GLY A 157 1.50 13.32 12.80
N PHE A 158 0.23 13.67 12.98
CA PHE A 158 -0.31 14.90 12.40
C PHE A 158 0.09 16.11 13.27
N ASN A 159 0.55 17.18 12.65
CA ASN A 159 0.97 18.39 13.35
C ASN A 159 -0.20 19.33 13.72
N ASN A 160 -1.39 19.09 13.17
CA ASN A 160 -2.51 20.01 13.26
C ASN A 160 -3.84 19.24 13.19
N LYS A 161 -4.69 19.46 14.21
CA LYS A 161 -6.00 18.81 14.35
C LYS A 161 -6.93 19.09 13.18
N SER A 162 -6.98 20.32 12.67
CA SER A 162 -7.84 20.67 11.54
C SER A 162 -7.43 19.92 10.27
N ASN A 163 -6.13 19.81 10.01
CA ASN A 163 -5.62 19.03 8.89
C ASN A 163 -5.89 17.52 9.06
N PHE A 164 -5.73 16.99 10.28
CA PHE A 164 -6.09 15.61 10.60
C PHE A 164 -7.56 15.33 10.30
N ILE A 165 -8.49 16.13 10.85
CA ILE A 165 -9.94 15.95 10.63
C ILE A 165 -10.26 16.01 9.14
N ARG A 166 -9.73 17.01 8.43
CA ARG A 166 -9.95 17.16 6.98
C ARG A 166 -9.49 15.93 6.20
N ILE A 167 -8.27 15.42 6.45
CA ILE A 167 -7.72 14.26 5.75
C ILE A 167 -8.49 12.99 6.13
N PHE A 168 -8.81 12.81 7.41
CA PHE A 168 -9.58 11.67 7.89
C PHE A 168 -10.97 11.63 7.24
N THR A 169 -11.68 12.76 7.26
CA THR A 169 -13.02 12.87 6.66
C THR A 169 -12.98 12.62 5.15
N GLN A 170 -11.98 13.14 4.47
CA GLN A 170 -11.80 12.88 3.03
C GLN A 170 -11.59 11.38 2.72
N ARG A 171 -11.00 10.61 3.65
CA ARG A 171 -10.71 9.18 3.45
C ARG A 171 -11.81 8.26 3.93
N LYS A 172 -12.53 8.65 4.98
CA LYS A 172 -13.53 7.81 5.65
C LYS A 172 -14.97 8.28 5.45
N ASN A 173 -15.18 9.43 4.79
CA ASN A 173 -16.48 10.10 4.61
C ASN A 173 -17.22 10.41 5.92
N MET A 174 -16.48 10.45 7.04
CA MET A 174 -17.00 10.79 8.36
C MET A 174 -15.86 11.34 9.22
N THR A 175 -16.19 12.15 10.21
CA THR A 175 -15.21 12.67 11.18
C THR A 175 -14.66 11.56 12.08
N PRO A 176 -13.52 11.76 12.75
CA PRO A 176 -12.99 10.78 13.71
C PRO A 176 -13.99 10.39 14.82
N ILE A 177 -14.76 11.36 15.33
CA ILE A 177 -15.76 11.10 16.40
C ILE A 177 -16.94 10.29 15.85
N GLU A 178 -17.44 10.65 14.68
CA GLU A 178 -18.51 9.88 14.01
C GLU A 178 -18.04 8.45 13.71
N TYR A 179 -16.79 8.30 13.28
CA TYR A 179 -16.21 6.98 13.01
C TYR A 179 -16.17 6.12 14.29
N ARG A 180 -15.71 6.67 15.43
CA ARG A 180 -15.72 5.98 16.73
C ARG A 180 -17.13 5.55 17.13
N ASN A 181 -18.10 6.46 17.07
CA ASN A 181 -19.47 6.17 17.43
C ASN A 181 -20.07 5.10 16.53
N HIS A 182 -19.82 5.18 15.23
CA HIS A 182 -20.30 4.19 14.26
C HIS A 182 -19.74 2.80 14.55
N MET A 183 -18.43 2.71 14.84
CA MET A 183 -17.79 1.41 15.16
C MET A 183 -18.26 0.87 16.51
N ALA A 184 -18.48 1.71 17.53
CA ALA A 184 -18.98 1.29 18.83
C ALA A 184 -20.40 0.70 18.78
N HIS A 185 -21.19 0.99 17.74
CA HIS A 185 -22.52 0.39 17.51
C HIS A 185 -22.48 -0.94 16.75
N LEU A 186 -21.32 -1.31 16.21
CA LEU A 186 -21.15 -2.56 15.43
C LEU A 186 -20.61 -3.73 16.29
N TYR A 187 -20.11 -3.43 17.48
CA TYR A 187 -19.59 -4.38 18.47
C TYR A 187 -20.29 -4.21 19.82
#